data_2bd08926408833a3193d7ba71d3e2012
#
_entry.id   2bd08926408833a3193d7ba71d3e2012
#
_cell.length_a   1.000
_cell.length_b   1.000
_cell.length_c   1.000
_cell.angle_alpha   90.00
_cell.angle_beta   90.00
_cell.angle_gamma   90.00
#
_symmetry.space_group_name_H-M   'P 1'
#
loop_
_entity.id
_entity.type
_entity.pdbx_description
1 polymer ?
#
loop_
_entity_poly.entity_id
_entity_poly.type
_entity_poly.pdbx_seq_one_letter_code
_entity_poly.pdbx_strand_id
1 'polypeptide(L)'
;VSMESAYLYAPLAHKLGLYKLKSELEDLSLKYLEHDAYYYIKEKLNATKKSRDAYISRFTKPIEEKLLKAGLKFHMKGRTKSIHSIWQKMKKQKVDIDGVFDLFAIRIIIDSAPEREKQECWQVFSIITDMYQSNPSRMRDWLSVPKSNGYESLHITVLGPEQKWVEVQIRTERMDDIAEHGLAAHWRYKGIKGGQSGVEEWLAGVRSALESGDDHQLMDQFRMELTEDEVFVFTPKGDLFKLPAGATVLDFAYAIHTKVGNMCTGARIGNRNVTIRQKLASGDQVEILTSNNQTPKQDWLNIVTTSKARNKIKQTLKEMESRQASMAKEELERKMK
;
A
#
# COMPACT_ATOMS: atom_id res chain seq x y z
N VAL A 1 -10.10 -19.61 14.19
CA VAL A 1 -8.76 -19.02 14.29
C VAL A 1 -8.07 -18.93 12.91
N SER A 2 -7.75 -20.06 12.20
CA SER A 2 -7.00 -20.01 10.92
C SER A 2 -7.74 -19.26 9.80
N MET A 3 -9.07 -19.44 9.69
CA MET A 3 -9.91 -18.68 8.75
C MET A 3 -9.93 -17.18 9.08
N GLU A 4 -10.11 -16.84 10.35
CA GLU A 4 -10.06 -15.45 10.83
C GLU A 4 -8.68 -14.82 10.58
N SER A 5 -7.61 -15.56 10.85
CA SER A 5 -6.25 -15.11 10.55
C SER A 5 -6.06 -14.81 9.06
N ALA A 6 -6.56 -15.67 8.17
CA ALA A 6 -6.45 -15.49 6.73
C ALA A 6 -7.30 -14.33 6.19
N TYR A 7 -8.57 -14.21 6.67
CA TYR A 7 -9.54 -13.30 6.08
C TYR A 7 -9.77 -12.00 6.84
N LEU A 8 -9.34 -11.91 8.11
CA LEU A 8 -9.47 -10.73 8.95
C LEU A 8 -8.11 -10.15 9.34
N TYR A 9 -7.28 -10.91 10.07
CA TYR A 9 -6.06 -10.36 10.66
C TYR A 9 -4.94 -10.12 9.65
N ALA A 10 -4.73 -10.98 8.68
CA ALA A 10 -3.70 -10.75 7.64
C ALA A 10 -4.03 -9.55 6.75
N PRO A 11 -5.28 -9.36 6.25
CA PRO A 11 -5.69 -8.12 5.60
C PRO A 11 -5.56 -6.88 6.49
N LEU A 12 -5.88 -6.96 7.78
CA LEU A 12 -5.71 -5.86 8.72
C LEU A 12 -4.24 -5.48 8.89
N ALA A 13 -3.37 -6.47 9.11
CA ALA A 13 -1.92 -6.26 9.17
C ALA A 13 -1.38 -5.63 7.89
N HIS A 14 -1.89 -6.04 6.72
CA HIS A 14 -1.54 -5.43 5.43
C HIS A 14 -1.92 -3.95 5.38
N LYS A 15 -3.12 -3.61 5.83
CA LYS A 15 -3.63 -2.23 5.85
C LYS A 15 -2.81 -1.32 6.78
N LEU A 16 -2.40 -1.85 7.92
CA LEU A 16 -1.53 -1.15 8.88
C LEU A 16 -0.06 -1.08 8.42
N GLY A 17 0.29 -1.68 7.27
CA GLY A 17 1.67 -1.72 6.77
C GLY A 17 2.58 -2.69 7.53
N LEU A 18 2.02 -3.55 8.38
CA LEU A 18 2.73 -4.57 9.18
C LEU A 18 3.02 -5.79 8.29
N TYR A 19 3.84 -5.61 7.25
CA TYR A 19 4.03 -6.64 6.22
C TYR A 19 4.67 -7.93 6.71
N LYS A 20 5.51 -7.86 7.76
CA LYS A 20 6.10 -9.04 8.39
C LYS A 20 5.01 -9.86 9.06
N LEU A 21 4.21 -9.23 9.92
CA LEU A 21 3.09 -9.88 10.62
C LEU A 21 2.07 -10.44 9.61
N LYS A 22 1.72 -9.67 8.58
CA LYS A 22 0.87 -10.15 7.49
C LYS A 22 1.39 -11.45 6.89
N SER A 23 2.67 -11.49 6.53
CA SER A 23 3.28 -12.67 5.89
C SER A 23 3.29 -13.88 6.83
N GLU A 24 3.55 -13.67 8.12
CA GLU A 24 3.50 -14.73 9.13
C GLU A 24 2.08 -15.27 9.31
N LEU A 25 1.07 -14.38 9.40
CA LEU A 25 -0.33 -14.77 9.51
C LEU A 25 -0.81 -15.55 8.27
N GLU A 26 -0.44 -15.10 7.08
CA GLU A 26 -0.76 -15.78 5.82
C GLU A 26 -0.10 -17.16 5.73
N ASP A 27 1.17 -17.28 6.10
CA ASP A 27 1.90 -18.55 6.07
C ASP A 27 1.34 -19.53 7.12
N LEU A 28 1.04 -19.06 8.33
CA LEU A 28 0.41 -19.88 9.38
C LEU A 28 -1.00 -20.32 8.97
N SER A 29 -1.79 -19.42 8.40
CA SER A 29 -3.13 -19.76 7.93
C SER A 29 -3.08 -20.82 6.83
N LEU A 30 -2.18 -20.66 5.86
CA LEU A 30 -1.97 -21.63 4.78
C LEU A 30 -1.58 -23.00 5.32
N LYS A 31 -0.72 -23.06 6.35
CA LYS A 31 -0.29 -24.30 6.98
C LYS A 31 -1.45 -25.15 7.49
N TYR A 32 -2.53 -24.51 7.95
CA TYR A 32 -3.72 -25.21 8.49
C TYR A 32 -4.85 -25.36 7.48
N LEU A 33 -4.98 -24.46 6.52
CA LEU A 33 -6.05 -24.46 5.53
C LEU A 33 -5.70 -25.28 4.29
N GLU A 34 -4.44 -25.28 3.88
CA GLU A 34 -3.91 -25.93 2.68
C GLU A 34 -2.59 -26.66 3.05
N HIS A 35 -2.72 -27.59 3.98
CA HIS A 35 -1.59 -28.29 4.61
C HIS A 35 -0.59 -28.87 3.59
N ASP A 36 -1.07 -29.62 2.61
CA ASP A 36 -0.23 -30.31 1.63
C ASP A 36 0.55 -29.31 0.76
N ALA A 37 -0.11 -28.24 0.32
CA ALA A 37 0.54 -27.19 -0.44
C ALA A 37 1.62 -26.45 0.37
N TYR A 38 1.35 -26.17 1.65
CA TYR A 38 2.32 -25.53 2.54
C TYR A 38 3.58 -26.37 2.71
N TYR A 39 3.44 -27.65 3.04
CA TYR A 39 4.59 -28.53 3.29
C TYR A 39 5.33 -28.84 2.00
N TYR A 40 4.63 -29.04 0.89
CA TYR A 40 5.26 -29.20 -0.43
C TYR A 40 6.21 -28.03 -0.76
N ILE A 41 5.71 -26.80 -0.68
CA ILE A 41 6.52 -25.60 -0.95
C ILE A 41 7.67 -25.48 0.05
N LYS A 42 7.41 -25.73 1.34
CA LYS A 42 8.43 -25.67 2.41
C LYS A 42 9.57 -26.64 2.16
N GLU A 43 9.28 -27.89 1.80
CA GLU A 43 10.29 -28.91 1.50
C GLU A 43 11.12 -28.53 0.28
N LYS A 44 10.49 -28.09 -0.80
CA LYS A 44 11.18 -27.60 -2.00
C LYS A 44 12.09 -26.40 -1.71
N LEU A 45 11.63 -25.45 -0.90
CA LEU A 45 12.45 -24.31 -0.47
C LEU A 45 13.65 -24.75 0.38
N ASN A 46 13.47 -25.72 1.26
CA ASN A 46 14.55 -26.25 2.07
C ASN A 46 15.57 -27.03 1.23
N ALA A 47 15.12 -27.89 0.33
CA ALA A 47 15.97 -28.66 -0.58
C ALA A 47 16.86 -27.77 -1.45
N THR A 48 16.31 -26.62 -1.92
CA THR A 48 17.04 -25.69 -2.78
C THR A 48 17.80 -24.59 -2.02
N LYS A 49 17.77 -24.56 -0.70
CA LYS A 49 18.35 -23.48 0.10
C LYS A 49 19.83 -23.23 -0.22
N LYS A 50 20.66 -24.27 -0.16
CA LYS A 50 22.12 -24.14 -0.40
C LYS A 50 22.44 -23.60 -1.80
N SER A 51 21.77 -24.12 -2.81
CA SER A 51 21.97 -23.65 -4.20
C SER A 51 21.50 -22.22 -4.39
N ARG A 52 20.41 -21.85 -3.73
CA ARG A 52 19.86 -20.48 -3.74
C ARG A 52 20.79 -19.50 -3.03
N ASP A 53 21.32 -19.85 -1.86
CA ASP A 53 22.25 -19.01 -1.13
C ASP A 53 23.56 -18.81 -1.92
N ALA A 54 24.07 -19.88 -2.55
CA ALA A 54 25.23 -19.79 -3.45
C ALA A 54 24.97 -18.90 -4.66
N TYR A 55 23.77 -18.98 -5.25
CA TYR A 55 23.36 -18.10 -6.35
C TYR A 55 23.28 -16.63 -5.91
N ILE A 56 22.65 -16.36 -4.74
CA ILE A 56 22.56 -15.01 -4.17
C ILE A 56 23.97 -14.44 -3.98
N SER A 57 24.89 -15.19 -3.39
CA SER A 57 26.26 -14.72 -3.19
C SER A 57 26.97 -14.39 -4.52
N ARG A 58 26.82 -15.22 -5.55
CA ARG A 58 27.40 -14.94 -6.88
C ARG A 58 26.82 -13.71 -7.53
N PHE A 59 25.54 -13.45 -7.33
CA PHE A 59 24.87 -12.26 -7.86
C PHE A 59 25.26 -10.99 -7.09
N THR A 60 25.27 -11.05 -5.75
CA THR A 60 25.48 -9.87 -4.91
C THR A 60 26.93 -9.41 -4.83
N LYS A 61 27.92 -10.33 -4.83
CA LYS A 61 29.34 -10.01 -4.67
C LYS A 61 29.87 -8.97 -5.66
N PRO A 62 29.62 -9.07 -6.99
CA PRO A 62 30.07 -8.05 -7.95
C PRO A 62 29.40 -6.68 -7.74
N ILE A 63 28.13 -6.68 -7.30
CA ILE A 63 27.38 -5.47 -6.99
C ILE A 63 28.01 -4.80 -5.75
N GLU A 64 28.26 -5.56 -4.70
CA GLU A 64 28.89 -5.10 -3.46
C GLU A 64 30.22 -4.42 -3.72
N GLU A 65 31.09 -5.03 -4.52
CA GLU A 65 32.38 -4.47 -4.91
C GLU A 65 32.25 -3.11 -5.63
N LYS A 66 31.27 -2.96 -6.53
CA LYS A 66 31.03 -1.69 -7.24
C LYS A 66 30.43 -0.62 -6.35
N LEU A 67 29.50 -0.99 -5.47
CA LEU A 67 28.91 -0.03 -4.53
C LEU A 67 29.93 0.47 -3.52
N LEU A 68 30.83 -0.39 -3.03
CA LEU A 68 31.94 0.00 -2.14
C LEU A 68 32.91 0.96 -2.85
N LYS A 69 33.26 0.69 -4.12
CA LYS A 69 34.10 1.59 -4.93
C LYS A 69 33.42 2.95 -5.18
N ALA A 70 32.12 2.99 -5.21
CA ALA A 70 31.35 4.24 -5.32
C ALA A 70 31.26 5.02 -4.00
N GLY A 71 31.83 4.50 -2.90
CA GLY A 71 31.84 5.15 -1.59
C GLY A 71 30.52 5.09 -0.84
N LEU A 72 29.59 4.21 -1.26
CA LEU A 72 28.30 4.04 -0.61
C LEU A 72 28.42 3.18 0.64
N LYS A 73 27.70 3.55 1.68
CA LYS A 73 27.46 2.73 2.87
C LYS A 73 26.15 2.00 2.73
N PHE A 74 26.16 0.70 2.81
CA PHE A 74 24.96 -0.12 2.59
C PHE A 74 25.10 -1.49 3.23
N HIS A 75 23.99 -2.20 3.32
CA HIS A 75 23.98 -3.64 3.54
C HIS A 75 22.99 -4.32 2.58
N MET A 76 23.23 -5.58 2.29
CA MET A 76 22.42 -6.36 1.36
C MET A 76 21.76 -7.53 2.09
N LYS A 77 20.50 -7.78 1.77
CA LYS A 77 19.74 -8.92 2.31
C LYS A 77 19.06 -9.70 1.17
N GLY A 78 19.26 -11.00 1.12
CA GLY A 78 18.39 -11.89 0.34
C GLY A 78 17.08 -12.11 1.10
N ARG A 79 15.95 -11.87 0.43
CA ARG A 79 14.62 -12.14 0.97
C ARG A 79 13.91 -13.20 0.16
N THR A 80 13.66 -14.35 0.75
CA THR A 80 12.75 -15.36 0.17
C THR A 80 11.31 -14.90 0.38
N LYS A 81 10.46 -15.07 -0.62
CA LYS A 81 9.02 -14.80 -0.51
C LYS A 81 8.37 -15.76 0.48
N SER A 82 7.29 -15.30 1.13
CA SER A 82 6.47 -16.14 1.99
C SER A 82 5.88 -17.33 1.22
N ILE A 83 5.67 -18.44 1.88
CA ILE A 83 5.12 -19.67 1.30
C ILE A 83 3.74 -19.38 0.69
N HIS A 84 2.92 -18.60 1.38
CA HIS A 84 1.62 -18.16 0.87
C HIS A 84 1.74 -17.34 -0.42
N SER A 85 2.70 -16.41 -0.51
CA SER A 85 2.92 -15.62 -1.73
C SER A 85 3.37 -16.49 -2.92
N ILE A 86 4.18 -17.51 -2.67
CA ILE A 86 4.61 -18.48 -3.68
C ILE A 86 3.39 -19.29 -4.14
N TRP A 87 2.61 -19.84 -3.21
CA TRP A 87 1.41 -20.60 -3.49
C TRP A 87 0.39 -19.83 -4.34
N GLN A 88 0.13 -18.56 -3.98
CA GLN A 88 -0.76 -17.69 -4.77
C GLN A 88 -0.25 -17.51 -6.21
N LYS A 89 1.06 -17.38 -6.41
CA LYS A 89 1.65 -17.28 -7.76
C LYS A 89 1.53 -18.57 -8.53
N MET A 90 1.82 -19.70 -7.91
CA MET A 90 1.63 -21.03 -8.53
C MET A 90 0.19 -21.20 -9.02
N LYS A 91 -0.80 -20.87 -8.19
CA LYS A 91 -2.23 -20.90 -8.56
C LYS A 91 -2.56 -19.93 -9.71
N LYS A 92 -2.12 -18.68 -9.61
CA LYS A 92 -2.43 -17.64 -10.60
C LYS A 92 -1.80 -17.90 -11.96
N GLN A 93 -0.55 -18.39 -11.96
CA GLN A 93 0.23 -18.64 -13.19
C GLN A 93 0.04 -20.07 -13.69
N LYS A 94 -0.61 -20.96 -12.92
CA LYS A 94 -0.78 -22.38 -13.20
C LYS A 94 0.54 -23.10 -13.46
N VAL A 95 1.56 -22.78 -12.67
CA VAL A 95 2.90 -23.37 -12.73
C VAL A 95 3.28 -24.00 -11.40
N ASP A 96 4.23 -24.94 -11.42
CA ASP A 96 4.85 -25.44 -10.20
C ASP A 96 5.86 -24.45 -9.63
N ILE A 97 6.38 -24.70 -8.43
CA ILE A 97 7.34 -23.84 -7.73
C ILE A 97 8.58 -23.56 -8.60
N ASP A 98 9.03 -24.54 -9.36
CA ASP A 98 10.18 -24.40 -10.26
C ASP A 98 9.91 -23.43 -11.44
N GLY A 99 8.64 -23.17 -11.76
CA GLY A 99 8.20 -22.17 -12.73
C GLY A 99 7.99 -20.77 -12.14
N VAL A 100 8.15 -20.58 -10.84
CA VAL A 100 8.03 -19.26 -10.22
C VAL A 100 9.39 -18.55 -10.26
N PHE A 101 9.56 -17.63 -11.20
CA PHE A 101 10.85 -16.97 -11.48
C PHE A 101 11.36 -16.03 -10.37
N ASP A 102 10.51 -15.55 -9.47
CA ASP A 102 10.86 -14.56 -8.45
C ASP A 102 10.68 -15.09 -7.02
N LEU A 103 11.23 -16.26 -6.74
CA LEU A 103 11.19 -16.90 -5.43
C LEU A 103 11.89 -16.08 -4.34
N PHE A 104 12.86 -15.27 -4.73
CA PHE A 104 13.59 -14.39 -3.83
C PHE A 104 13.82 -13.02 -4.47
N ALA A 105 14.05 -12.02 -3.64
CA ALA A 105 14.48 -10.69 -4.02
C ALA A 105 15.77 -10.33 -3.28
N ILE A 106 16.60 -9.50 -3.88
CA ILE A 106 17.74 -8.88 -3.23
C ILE A 106 17.33 -7.49 -2.78
N ARG A 107 17.57 -7.20 -1.52
CA ARG A 107 17.32 -5.89 -0.96
C ARG A 107 18.65 -5.20 -0.69
N ILE A 108 18.83 -4.00 -1.24
CA ILE A 108 19.98 -3.14 -0.98
C ILE A 108 19.48 -1.99 -0.12
N ILE A 109 20.01 -1.89 1.08
CA ILE A 109 19.62 -0.90 2.07
C ILE A 109 20.80 0.03 2.29
N ILE A 110 20.60 1.31 1.97
CA ILE A 110 21.65 2.34 1.95
C ILE A 110 21.57 3.12 3.28
N ASP A 111 22.71 3.28 3.94
CA ASP A 111 22.89 4.23 5.05
C ASP A 111 23.16 5.61 4.44
N SER A 112 22.10 6.42 4.32
CA SER A 112 22.12 7.70 3.62
C SER A 112 21.53 8.81 4.48
N ALA A 113 22.13 10.01 4.37
CA ALA A 113 21.51 11.21 4.94
C ALA A 113 20.21 11.57 4.20
N PRO A 114 19.18 12.11 4.89
CA PRO A 114 17.87 12.39 4.31
C PRO A 114 17.90 13.20 3.01
N GLU A 115 18.82 14.14 2.90
CA GLU A 115 18.94 15.04 1.74
C GLU A 115 19.47 14.31 0.50
N ARG A 116 20.17 13.18 0.68
CA ARG A 116 20.81 12.40 -0.39
C ARG A 116 20.09 11.08 -0.71
N GLU A 117 19.09 10.71 0.06
CA GLU A 117 18.42 9.43 -0.07
C GLU A 117 18.01 9.09 -1.51
N LYS A 118 17.33 10.02 -2.18
CA LYS A 118 16.89 9.81 -3.57
C LYS A 118 18.06 9.67 -4.52
N GLN A 119 19.03 10.56 -4.40
CA GLN A 119 20.22 10.56 -5.25
C GLN A 119 20.99 9.24 -5.13
N GLU A 120 21.23 8.78 -3.92
CA GLU A 120 21.98 7.54 -3.69
C GLU A 120 21.20 6.30 -4.13
N CYS A 121 19.88 6.27 -3.96
CA CYS A 121 19.05 5.20 -4.51
C CYS A 121 19.15 5.13 -6.05
N TRP A 122 19.09 6.27 -6.75
CA TRP A 122 19.26 6.32 -8.20
C TRP A 122 20.68 6.00 -8.65
N GLN A 123 21.69 6.33 -7.86
CA GLN A 123 23.08 5.95 -8.11
C GLN A 123 23.24 4.42 -8.07
N VAL A 124 22.67 3.77 -7.05
CA VAL A 124 22.65 2.30 -6.96
C VAL A 124 21.91 1.68 -8.14
N PHE A 125 20.76 2.25 -8.53
CA PHE A 125 20.01 1.83 -9.72
C PHE A 125 20.89 1.86 -10.97
N SER A 126 21.59 2.97 -11.23
CA SER A 126 22.48 3.13 -12.37
C SER A 126 23.61 2.08 -12.36
N ILE A 127 24.26 1.89 -11.22
CA ILE A 127 25.34 0.90 -11.09
C ILE A 127 24.84 -0.51 -11.42
N ILE A 128 23.64 -0.89 -10.98
CA ILE A 128 23.11 -2.22 -11.23
C ILE A 128 22.72 -2.40 -12.71
N THR A 129 22.10 -1.39 -13.30
CA THR A 129 21.67 -1.44 -14.71
C THR A 129 22.83 -1.36 -15.69
N ASP A 130 23.97 -0.81 -15.28
CA ASP A 130 25.22 -0.91 -16.04
C ASP A 130 25.82 -2.31 -16.00
N MET A 131 25.57 -3.07 -14.95
CA MET A 131 26.12 -4.42 -14.80
C MET A 131 25.22 -5.51 -15.40
N TYR A 132 23.92 -5.31 -15.32
CA TYR A 132 22.91 -6.32 -15.67
C TYR A 132 21.80 -5.71 -16.54
N GLN A 133 21.38 -6.45 -17.56
CA GLN A 133 20.26 -6.04 -18.38
C GLN A 133 18.97 -5.97 -17.54
N SER A 134 18.35 -4.80 -17.51
CA SER A 134 17.08 -4.61 -16.79
C SER A 134 15.86 -4.89 -17.66
N ASN A 135 14.75 -5.25 -17.01
CA ASN A 135 13.43 -5.34 -17.65
C ASN A 135 12.61 -4.08 -17.31
N PRO A 136 12.48 -3.12 -18.26
CA PRO A 136 11.79 -1.85 -18.00
C PRO A 136 10.32 -2.02 -17.64
N SER A 137 9.64 -3.03 -18.17
CA SER A 137 8.21 -3.26 -17.89
C SER A 137 7.93 -3.65 -16.43
N ARG A 138 8.95 -4.17 -15.74
CA ARG A 138 8.88 -4.57 -14.32
C ARG A 138 9.46 -3.56 -13.35
N MET A 139 9.97 -2.43 -13.85
CA MET A 139 10.43 -1.34 -12.98
C MET A 139 9.25 -0.73 -12.21
N ARG A 140 9.48 -0.42 -10.94
CA ARG A 140 8.52 0.33 -10.09
C ARG A 140 9.27 1.40 -9.33
N ASP A 141 8.90 2.64 -9.61
CA ASP A 141 9.43 3.83 -8.95
C ASP A 141 8.42 4.33 -7.90
N TRP A 142 8.56 3.83 -6.69
CA TRP A 142 7.86 4.35 -5.52
C TRP A 142 8.73 5.33 -4.71
N LEU A 143 9.86 5.74 -5.26
CA LEU A 143 10.73 6.76 -4.68
C LEU A 143 10.30 8.16 -5.14
N SER A 144 9.98 8.30 -6.43
CA SER A 144 9.47 9.56 -6.99
C SER A 144 8.00 9.78 -6.63
N VAL A 145 7.21 8.71 -6.60
CA VAL A 145 5.78 8.72 -6.25
C VAL A 145 5.52 7.67 -5.16
N PRO A 146 5.72 8.02 -3.88
CA PRO A 146 5.46 7.11 -2.77
C PRO A 146 4.03 6.59 -2.76
N LYS A 147 3.83 5.38 -2.25
CA LYS A 147 2.49 4.84 -2.04
C LYS A 147 1.75 5.62 -0.94
N SER A 148 0.43 5.54 -0.94
CA SER A 148 -0.43 6.23 0.05
C SER A 148 -0.10 5.88 1.51
N ASN A 149 0.44 4.69 1.77
CA ASN A 149 0.91 4.24 3.08
C ASN A 149 2.35 4.66 3.41
N GLY A 150 2.95 5.56 2.64
CA GLY A 150 4.31 6.05 2.86
C GLY A 150 5.43 5.09 2.42
N TYR A 151 5.11 3.99 1.74
CA TYR A 151 6.12 3.08 1.22
C TYR A 151 6.92 3.72 0.08
N GLU A 152 8.25 3.73 0.23
CA GLU A 152 9.23 4.25 -0.72
C GLU A 152 10.23 3.16 -1.08
N SER A 153 10.50 2.92 -2.35
CA SER A 153 11.52 1.99 -2.84
C SER A 153 11.65 2.07 -4.36
N LEU A 154 12.83 1.79 -4.93
CA LEU A 154 12.97 1.44 -6.33
C LEU A 154 12.98 -0.08 -6.47
N HIS A 155 12.15 -0.63 -7.35
CA HIS A 155 12.18 -2.04 -7.70
C HIS A 155 12.59 -2.19 -9.15
N ILE A 156 13.60 -3.00 -9.38
CA ILE A 156 14.04 -3.38 -10.72
C ILE A 156 14.12 -4.89 -10.83
N THR A 157 13.93 -5.39 -12.04
CA THR A 157 14.15 -6.80 -12.34
C THR A 157 15.27 -6.87 -13.37
N VAL A 158 16.34 -7.57 -13.05
CA VAL A 158 17.53 -7.68 -13.90
C VAL A 158 17.83 -9.12 -14.25
N LEU A 159 18.48 -9.33 -15.39
CA LEU A 159 18.95 -10.64 -15.84
C LEU A 159 20.29 -10.93 -15.18
N GLY A 160 20.27 -11.75 -14.13
CA GLY A 160 21.47 -12.14 -13.39
C GLY A 160 22.21 -13.34 -14.00
N PRO A 161 23.15 -13.93 -13.26
CA PRO A 161 23.85 -15.15 -13.67
C PRO A 161 22.87 -16.28 -14.06
N GLU A 162 23.32 -17.19 -14.89
CA GLU A 162 22.53 -18.34 -15.36
C GLU A 162 21.21 -17.94 -16.08
N GLN A 163 21.16 -16.72 -16.64
CA GLN A 163 19.96 -16.20 -17.34
C GLN A 163 18.70 -16.18 -16.47
N LYS A 164 18.85 -15.97 -15.15
CA LYS A 164 17.73 -15.90 -14.22
C LYS A 164 17.37 -14.46 -13.91
N TRP A 165 16.08 -14.15 -13.95
CA TRP A 165 15.57 -12.84 -13.55
C TRP A 165 15.61 -12.69 -12.03
N VAL A 166 16.21 -11.60 -11.55
CA VAL A 166 16.34 -11.26 -10.13
C VAL A 166 15.66 -9.94 -9.87
N GLU A 167 14.74 -9.89 -8.88
CA GLU A 167 14.18 -8.66 -8.39
C GLU A 167 15.15 -8.02 -7.39
N VAL A 168 15.49 -6.76 -7.61
CA VAL A 168 16.30 -5.95 -6.70
C VAL A 168 15.46 -4.79 -6.18
N GLN A 169 15.40 -4.66 -4.85
CA GLN A 169 14.73 -3.59 -4.13
C GLN A 169 15.78 -2.66 -3.54
N ILE A 170 15.75 -1.38 -3.92
CA ILE A 170 16.70 -0.37 -3.50
C ILE A 170 15.96 0.62 -2.61
N ARG A 171 16.47 0.86 -1.42
CA ARG A 171 15.90 1.79 -0.44
C ARG A 171 16.93 2.18 0.61
N THR A 172 16.65 3.22 1.39
CA THR A 172 17.48 3.61 2.53
C THR A 172 17.01 2.90 3.82
N GLU A 173 17.79 3.03 4.91
CA GLU A 173 17.41 2.47 6.22
C GLU A 173 16.07 3.02 6.71
N ARG A 174 15.83 4.34 6.56
CA ARG A 174 14.54 4.94 6.87
C ARG A 174 13.39 4.31 6.07
N MET A 175 13.59 4.14 4.76
CA MET A 175 12.58 3.53 3.88
C MET A 175 12.36 2.05 4.20
N ASP A 176 13.42 1.33 4.61
CA ASP A 176 13.32 -0.06 5.04
C ASP A 176 12.54 -0.18 6.36
N ASP A 177 12.81 0.72 7.31
CA ASP A 177 12.07 0.78 8.59
C ASP A 177 10.57 1.04 8.34
N ILE A 178 10.23 2.01 7.48
CA ILE A 178 8.83 2.27 7.09
C ILE A 178 8.21 1.04 6.40
N ALA A 179 8.97 0.36 5.54
CA ALA A 179 8.49 -0.83 4.83
C ALA A 179 8.28 -2.05 5.75
N GLU A 180 9.05 -2.18 6.83
CA GLU A 180 8.94 -3.30 7.78
C GLU A 180 7.93 -3.03 8.91
N HIS A 181 7.83 -1.77 9.38
CA HIS A 181 7.03 -1.37 10.55
C HIS A 181 5.81 -0.50 10.20
N GLY A 182 5.61 -0.20 8.91
CA GLY A 182 4.43 0.49 8.40
C GLY A 182 4.25 1.92 8.90
N LEU A 183 3.00 2.29 9.14
CA LEU A 183 2.61 3.66 9.53
C LEU A 183 3.28 4.13 10.83
N ALA A 184 3.55 3.25 11.77
CA ALA A 184 4.21 3.59 13.03
C ALA A 184 5.63 4.15 12.80
N ALA A 185 6.42 3.54 11.91
CA ALA A 185 7.72 4.06 11.52
C ALA A 185 7.62 5.39 10.77
N HIS A 186 6.66 5.49 9.85
CA HIS A 186 6.42 6.72 9.09
C HIS A 186 6.11 7.93 10.00
N TRP A 187 5.34 7.74 11.07
CA TRP A 187 5.06 8.79 12.05
C TRP A 187 6.28 9.20 12.86
N ARG A 188 7.15 8.25 13.23
CA ARG A 188 8.42 8.53 13.91
C ARG A 188 9.30 9.50 13.12
N TYR A 189 9.42 9.29 11.80
CA TYR A 189 10.26 10.12 10.93
C TYR A 189 9.64 11.47 10.57
N LYS A 190 8.31 11.60 10.57
CA LYS A 190 7.65 12.90 10.29
C LYS A 190 7.68 13.90 11.45
N GLY A 191 8.28 13.55 12.58
CA GLY A 191 8.50 14.47 13.68
C GLY A 191 7.22 15.07 14.27
N ILE A 192 6.13 14.30 14.31
CA ILE A 192 4.90 14.70 14.99
C ILE A 192 5.23 14.73 16.49
N LYS A 193 5.59 15.92 16.98
CA LYS A 193 5.86 16.19 18.39
C LYS A 193 4.55 15.92 19.16
N GLY A 194 4.54 14.87 19.94
CA GLY A 194 3.42 14.46 20.78
C GLY A 194 3.07 12.97 20.71
N GLY A 195 3.72 12.19 19.80
CA GLY A 195 3.28 10.85 19.46
C GLY A 195 4.14 9.67 19.91
N GLN A 196 5.32 9.87 20.49
CA GLN A 196 6.17 8.70 20.80
C GLN A 196 5.57 7.81 21.91
N SER A 197 5.03 8.38 22.98
CA SER A 197 4.39 7.58 24.03
C SER A 197 3.04 7.01 23.59
N GLY A 198 2.20 7.78 22.91
CA GLY A 198 0.88 7.34 22.49
C GLY A 198 0.88 6.24 21.40
N VAL A 199 1.84 6.29 20.47
CA VAL A 199 1.96 5.23 19.44
C VAL A 199 2.56 3.94 20.02
N GLU A 200 3.54 4.05 20.91
CA GLU A 200 4.12 2.89 21.59
C GLU A 200 3.13 2.25 22.58
N GLU A 201 2.38 3.06 23.32
CA GLU A 201 1.27 2.60 24.15
C GLU A 201 0.16 1.96 23.33
N TRP A 202 -0.21 2.56 22.20
CA TRP A 202 -1.19 2.00 21.29
C TRP A 202 -0.71 0.66 20.68
N LEU A 203 0.53 0.57 20.19
CA LEU A 203 1.10 -0.68 19.68
C LEU A 203 1.22 -1.74 20.79
N ALA A 204 1.55 -1.33 22.01
CA ALA A 204 1.55 -2.21 23.17
C ALA A 204 0.13 -2.70 23.50
N GLY A 205 -0.86 -1.81 23.42
CA GLY A 205 -2.29 -2.14 23.58
C GLY A 205 -2.77 -3.13 22.51
N VAL A 206 -2.46 -2.88 21.24
CA VAL A 206 -2.78 -3.80 20.13
C VAL A 206 -2.09 -5.15 20.32
N ARG A 207 -0.82 -5.17 20.73
CA ARG A 207 -0.11 -6.42 21.03
C ARG A 207 -0.74 -7.17 22.19
N SER A 208 -1.02 -6.49 23.29
CA SER A 208 -1.66 -7.07 24.48
C SER A 208 -3.05 -7.63 24.18
N ALA A 209 -3.83 -6.94 23.37
CA ALA A 209 -5.16 -7.38 22.94
C ALA A 209 -5.09 -8.57 21.98
N LEU A 210 -4.11 -8.59 21.05
CA LEU A 210 -3.84 -9.77 20.20
C LEU A 210 -3.38 -10.98 21.01
N GLU A 211 -2.63 -10.76 22.08
CA GLU A 211 -2.18 -11.82 22.99
C GLU A 211 -3.27 -12.32 23.93
N SER A 212 -4.23 -11.47 24.31
CA SER A 212 -5.36 -11.82 25.19
C SER A 212 -6.48 -12.61 24.49
N GLY A 213 -6.53 -12.58 23.16
CA GLY A 213 -7.53 -13.30 22.36
C GLY A 213 -8.97 -12.77 22.49
N ASP A 214 -9.12 -11.55 22.99
CA ASP A 214 -10.45 -10.90 23.12
C ASP A 214 -10.74 -9.97 21.96
N ASP A 215 -11.39 -10.51 20.92
CA ASP A 215 -11.70 -9.81 19.67
C ASP A 215 -12.59 -8.55 19.87
N HIS A 216 -13.43 -8.54 20.91
CA HIS A 216 -14.30 -7.40 21.20
C HIS A 216 -13.54 -6.23 21.81
N GLN A 217 -12.61 -6.47 22.72
CA GLN A 217 -11.76 -5.42 23.30
C GLN A 217 -10.83 -4.80 22.26
N LEU A 218 -10.32 -5.59 21.33
CA LEU A 218 -9.53 -5.10 20.20
C LEU A 218 -10.28 -4.10 19.34
N MET A 219 -11.52 -4.42 18.99
CA MET A 219 -12.34 -3.53 18.16
C MET A 219 -12.76 -2.26 18.90
N ASP A 220 -13.00 -2.34 20.20
CA ASP A 220 -13.41 -1.18 21.00
C ASP A 220 -12.22 -0.26 21.34
N GLN A 221 -11.02 -0.79 21.60
CA GLN A 221 -9.79 0.01 21.73
C GLN A 221 -9.40 0.65 20.40
N PHE A 222 -9.54 -0.03 19.29
CA PHE A 222 -9.36 0.56 17.93
C PHE A 222 -10.31 1.74 17.68
N ARG A 223 -11.50 1.72 18.27
CA ARG A 223 -12.47 2.83 18.15
C ARG A 223 -12.16 4.02 19.07
N MET A 224 -11.54 3.80 20.22
CA MET A 224 -11.37 4.84 21.24
C MET A 224 -10.08 5.66 21.14
N GLU A 225 -9.00 5.14 20.53
CA GLU A 225 -7.67 5.77 20.62
C GLU A 225 -7.20 6.49 19.33
N LEU A 226 -7.99 6.46 18.27
CA LEU A 226 -7.72 7.31 17.11
C LEU A 226 -8.18 8.73 17.46
N THR A 227 -7.21 9.66 17.48
CA THR A 227 -7.40 11.07 17.81
C THR A 227 -8.79 11.60 17.44
N GLU A 228 -9.46 12.29 18.34
CA GLU A 228 -10.82 12.85 18.19
C GLU A 228 -11.02 13.66 16.90
N ASP A 229 -9.95 14.04 16.23
CA ASP A 229 -9.96 14.90 15.04
C ASP A 229 -9.92 14.17 13.70
N GLU A 230 -9.75 12.84 13.64
CA GLU A 230 -9.53 12.11 12.38
C GLU A 230 -10.23 10.73 12.34
N VAL A 231 -10.68 10.35 11.14
CA VAL A 231 -11.24 9.02 10.88
C VAL A 231 -10.47 8.31 9.77
N PHE A 232 -10.29 7.01 9.93
CA PHE A 232 -9.58 6.15 8.99
C PHE A 232 -10.55 5.18 8.35
N VAL A 233 -10.72 5.29 7.03
CA VAL A 233 -11.68 4.49 6.26
C VAL A 233 -10.98 3.73 5.15
N PHE A 234 -11.58 2.64 4.71
CA PHE A 234 -10.96 1.71 3.77
C PHE A 234 -11.81 1.55 2.51
N THR A 235 -11.16 1.44 1.35
CA THR A 235 -11.83 0.94 0.15
C THR A 235 -12.05 -0.58 0.24
N PRO A 236 -12.93 -1.18 -0.56
CA PRO A 236 -13.06 -2.64 -0.65
C PRO A 236 -11.76 -3.35 -1.07
N LYS A 237 -10.88 -2.64 -1.78
CA LYS A 237 -9.54 -3.14 -2.18
C LYS A 237 -8.51 -3.07 -1.05
N GLY A 238 -8.87 -2.42 0.06
CA GLY A 238 -8.01 -2.28 1.22
C GLY A 238 -7.15 -1.03 1.26
N ASP A 239 -7.35 -0.05 0.36
CA ASP A 239 -6.64 1.22 0.45
C ASP A 239 -7.16 2.04 1.64
N LEU A 240 -6.25 2.53 2.46
CA LEU A 240 -6.54 3.34 3.63
C LEU A 240 -6.60 4.83 3.27
N PHE A 241 -7.64 5.50 3.73
CA PHE A 241 -7.80 6.95 3.63
C PHE A 241 -7.99 7.56 5.01
N LYS A 242 -7.25 8.63 5.26
CA LYS A 242 -7.33 9.45 6.44
C LYS A 242 -8.17 10.69 6.13
N LEU A 243 -9.21 10.92 6.89
CA LEU A 243 -10.15 12.03 6.75
C LEU A 243 -10.34 12.74 8.09
N PRO A 244 -10.74 14.02 8.12
CA PRO A 244 -11.08 14.68 9.38
C PRO A 244 -12.33 14.05 10.01
N ALA A 245 -12.42 14.13 11.33
CA ALA A 245 -13.60 13.69 12.06
C ALA A 245 -14.86 14.40 11.53
N GLY A 246 -15.94 13.65 11.42
CA GLY A 246 -17.18 14.13 10.82
C GLY A 246 -17.21 14.13 9.29
N ALA A 247 -16.15 13.67 8.62
CA ALA A 247 -16.15 13.48 7.18
C ALA A 247 -17.26 12.51 6.75
N THR A 248 -17.84 12.78 5.59
CA THR A 248 -18.98 12.03 5.05
C THR A 248 -18.55 11.07 3.95
N VAL A 249 -19.46 10.21 3.53
CA VAL A 249 -19.31 9.36 2.34
C VAL A 249 -18.92 10.18 1.12
N LEU A 250 -19.48 11.39 0.98
CA LEU A 250 -19.15 12.27 -0.14
C LEU A 250 -17.70 12.80 -0.06
N ASP A 251 -17.22 13.15 1.13
CA ASP A 251 -15.81 13.51 1.34
C ASP A 251 -14.87 12.39 0.91
N PHE A 252 -15.19 11.17 1.30
CA PHE A 252 -14.42 10.00 0.93
C PHE A 252 -14.43 9.73 -0.59
N ALA A 253 -15.57 9.87 -1.24
CA ALA A 253 -15.66 9.74 -2.70
C ALA A 253 -14.73 10.71 -3.43
N TYR A 254 -14.67 11.99 -2.99
CA TYR A 254 -13.74 12.98 -3.52
C TYR A 254 -12.28 12.75 -3.10
N ALA A 255 -12.06 12.11 -1.96
CA ALA A 255 -10.71 11.71 -1.55
C ALA A 255 -10.12 10.66 -2.48
N ILE A 256 -10.94 9.71 -2.94
CA ILE A 256 -10.54 8.68 -3.91
C ILE A 256 -10.21 9.32 -5.27
N HIS A 257 -11.20 9.96 -5.88
CA HIS A 257 -11.02 10.60 -7.18
C HIS A 257 -12.18 11.60 -7.48
N THR A 258 -11.87 12.73 -8.14
CA THR A 258 -12.88 13.76 -8.46
C THR A 258 -14.06 13.18 -9.26
N LYS A 259 -13.81 12.30 -10.25
CA LYS A 259 -14.87 11.68 -11.04
C LYS A 259 -15.78 10.79 -10.19
N VAL A 260 -15.21 10.03 -9.25
CA VAL A 260 -15.97 9.19 -8.30
C VAL A 260 -16.84 10.08 -7.41
N GLY A 261 -16.29 11.18 -6.90
CA GLY A 261 -17.02 12.17 -6.13
C GLY A 261 -18.20 12.77 -6.90
N ASN A 262 -17.97 13.24 -8.14
CA ASN A 262 -18.99 13.84 -8.97
C ASN A 262 -20.16 12.89 -9.28
N MET A 263 -19.91 11.60 -9.39
CA MET A 263 -20.87 10.57 -9.74
C MET A 263 -21.43 9.82 -8.51
N CYS A 264 -21.08 10.23 -7.28
CA CYS A 264 -21.46 9.56 -6.05
C CYS A 264 -22.97 9.65 -5.77
N THR A 265 -23.61 8.51 -5.59
CA THR A 265 -25.02 8.40 -5.19
C THR A 265 -25.18 7.95 -3.74
N GLY A 266 -24.18 7.35 -3.16
CA GLY A 266 -24.15 6.80 -1.82
C GLY A 266 -22.96 5.87 -1.65
N ALA A 267 -23.04 5.02 -0.64
CA ALA A 267 -22.03 3.98 -0.42
C ALA A 267 -22.67 2.74 0.20
N ARG A 268 -21.90 1.65 0.19
CA ARG A 268 -22.15 0.46 0.99
C ARG A 268 -21.11 0.39 2.09
N ILE A 269 -21.55 0.35 3.36
CA ILE A 269 -20.70 0.16 4.54
C ILE A 269 -21.13 -1.17 5.18
N GLY A 270 -20.23 -2.16 5.20
CA GLY A 270 -20.59 -3.53 5.50
C GLY A 270 -21.68 -4.02 4.52
N ASN A 271 -22.80 -4.50 5.03
CA ASN A 271 -23.94 -4.97 4.20
C ASN A 271 -25.07 -3.94 4.07
N ARG A 272 -24.85 -2.65 4.41
CA ARG A 272 -25.89 -1.61 4.40
C ARG A 272 -25.59 -0.55 3.37
N ASN A 273 -26.57 -0.19 2.56
CA ASN A 273 -26.51 0.98 1.71
C ASN A 273 -26.76 2.24 2.55
N VAL A 274 -25.90 3.23 2.38
CA VAL A 274 -25.93 4.51 3.10
C VAL A 274 -25.94 5.69 2.14
N THR A 275 -26.43 6.83 2.61
CA THR A 275 -26.49 8.05 1.80
C THR A 275 -25.14 8.77 1.78
N ILE A 276 -25.01 9.72 0.85
CA ILE A 276 -23.81 10.59 0.75
C ILE A 276 -23.56 11.43 2.01
N ARG A 277 -24.58 11.62 2.86
CA ARG A 277 -24.52 12.40 4.12
C ARG A 277 -24.01 11.58 5.30
N GLN A 278 -23.94 10.26 5.17
CA GLN A 278 -23.48 9.38 6.25
C GLN A 278 -22.09 9.78 6.71
N LYS A 279 -21.94 10.11 7.98
CA LYS A 279 -20.64 10.32 8.61
C LYS A 279 -19.93 8.99 8.72
N LEU A 280 -18.64 9.02 8.49
CA LEU A 280 -17.76 7.86 8.53
C LEU A 280 -17.16 7.70 9.92
N ALA A 281 -16.96 6.46 10.30
CA ALA A 281 -16.25 6.06 11.51
C ALA A 281 -14.92 5.37 11.16
N SER A 282 -13.95 5.45 12.07
CA SER A 282 -12.69 4.72 11.89
C SER A 282 -12.97 3.22 11.82
N GLY A 283 -12.34 2.56 10.83
CA GLY A 283 -12.54 1.14 10.56
C GLY A 283 -13.61 0.83 9.51
N ASP A 284 -14.39 1.82 9.06
CA ASP A 284 -15.40 1.58 8.00
C ASP A 284 -14.74 1.14 6.71
N GLN A 285 -15.25 0.04 6.15
CA GLN A 285 -14.96 -0.36 4.77
C GLN A 285 -16.08 0.19 3.88
N VAL A 286 -15.72 1.12 2.99
CA VAL A 286 -16.67 1.94 2.24
C VAL A 286 -16.55 1.65 0.74
N GLU A 287 -17.59 1.08 0.15
CA GLU A 287 -17.73 0.92 -1.29
C GLU A 287 -18.58 2.08 -1.84
N ILE A 288 -17.98 2.98 -2.63
CA ILE A 288 -18.73 4.10 -3.21
C ILE A 288 -19.61 3.63 -4.36
N LEU A 289 -20.88 3.97 -4.30
CA LEU A 289 -21.85 3.74 -5.36
C LEU A 289 -21.92 4.96 -6.26
N THR A 290 -21.80 4.74 -7.57
CA THR A 290 -21.79 5.81 -8.58
C THR A 290 -22.86 5.61 -9.64
N SER A 291 -23.32 6.70 -10.24
CA SER A 291 -24.21 6.69 -11.40
C SER A 291 -23.76 7.70 -12.43
N ASN A 292 -23.81 7.32 -13.71
CA ASN A 292 -23.44 8.20 -14.82
C ASN A 292 -24.37 9.43 -14.95
N ASN A 293 -25.58 9.33 -14.43
CA ASN A 293 -26.56 10.42 -14.46
C ASN A 293 -26.46 11.36 -13.25
N GLN A 294 -25.53 11.06 -12.30
CA GLN A 294 -25.34 11.90 -11.13
C GLN A 294 -24.34 13.01 -11.44
N THR A 295 -24.69 14.21 -11.00
CA THR A 295 -23.83 15.40 -11.09
C THR A 295 -23.82 16.12 -9.74
N PRO A 296 -22.76 16.89 -9.43
CA PRO A 296 -22.70 17.68 -8.22
C PRO A 296 -23.83 18.71 -8.15
N LYS A 297 -24.34 18.93 -6.95
CA LYS A 297 -25.39 19.91 -6.65
C LYS A 297 -24.88 20.95 -5.66
N GLN A 298 -25.48 22.13 -5.66
CA GLN A 298 -25.12 23.24 -4.77
C GLN A 298 -25.22 22.85 -3.28
N ASP A 299 -26.24 22.03 -2.93
CA ASP A 299 -26.45 21.57 -1.55
C ASP A 299 -25.34 20.60 -1.06
N TRP A 300 -24.54 20.02 -1.95
CA TRP A 300 -23.40 19.17 -1.58
C TRP A 300 -22.32 19.94 -0.81
N LEU A 301 -22.22 21.26 -1.02
CA LEU A 301 -21.29 22.11 -0.26
C LEU A 301 -21.59 22.14 1.24
N ASN A 302 -22.85 21.87 1.63
CA ASN A 302 -23.27 21.78 3.02
C ASN A 302 -23.10 20.39 3.63
N ILE A 303 -22.78 19.39 2.80
CA ILE A 303 -22.59 17.99 3.22
C ILE A 303 -21.12 17.72 3.55
N VAL A 304 -20.21 18.28 2.74
CA VAL A 304 -18.78 17.97 2.83
C VAL A 304 -18.08 18.78 3.92
N THR A 305 -17.19 18.12 4.61
CA THR A 305 -16.34 18.69 5.66
C THR A 305 -14.96 19.08 5.11
N THR A 306 -14.43 18.32 4.13
CA THR A 306 -13.08 18.53 3.62
C THR A 306 -12.97 19.68 2.64
N SER A 307 -11.89 20.46 2.74
CA SER A 307 -11.57 21.56 1.78
C SER A 307 -11.37 21.02 0.37
N LYS A 308 -10.81 19.80 0.22
CA LYS A 308 -10.60 19.15 -1.08
C LYS A 308 -11.92 18.90 -1.80
N ALA A 309 -12.90 18.27 -1.13
CA ALA A 309 -14.21 18.00 -1.71
C ALA A 309 -14.92 19.32 -2.04
N ARG A 310 -14.93 20.28 -1.12
CA ARG A 310 -15.58 21.59 -1.31
C ARG A 310 -15.03 22.33 -2.53
N ASN A 311 -13.71 22.37 -2.69
CA ASN A 311 -13.07 23.03 -3.83
C ASN A 311 -13.40 22.34 -5.15
N LYS A 312 -13.40 20.99 -5.18
CA LYS A 312 -13.73 20.22 -6.39
C LYS A 312 -15.19 20.35 -6.79
N ILE A 313 -16.11 20.37 -5.82
CA ILE A 313 -17.53 20.63 -6.07
C ILE A 313 -17.72 22.04 -6.68
N LYS A 314 -17.13 23.08 -6.07
CA LYS A 314 -17.21 24.46 -6.61
C LYS A 314 -16.66 24.56 -8.02
N GLN A 315 -15.51 23.93 -8.27
CA GLN A 315 -14.91 23.90 -9.60
C GLN A 315 -15.85 23.27 -10.63
N THR A 316 -16.39 22.09 -10.32
CA THR A 316 -17.30 21.37 -11.24
C THR A 316 -18.60 22.13 -11.49
N LEU A 317 -19.19 22.73 -10.45
CA LEU A 317 -20.41 23.57 -10.61
C LEU A 317 -20.14 24.76 -11.55
N LYS A 318 -19.04 25.48 -11.37
CA LYS A 318 -18.63 26.58 -12.24
C LYS A 318 -18.43 26.16 -13.70
N GLU A 319 -17.80 25.00 -13.91
CA GLU A 319 -17.62 24.42 -15.25
C GLU A 319 -18.95 24.05 -15.89
N MET A 320 -19.91 23.53 -15.12
CA MET A 320 -21.27 23.21 -15.61
C MET A 320 -22.05 24.48 -16.00
N GLU A 321 -22.01 25.50 -15.15
CA GLU A 321 -22.64 26.82 -15.45
C GLU A 321 -22.06 27.45 -16.71
N SER A 322 -20.72 27.42 -16.86
CA SER A 322 -20.04 27.95 -18.05
C SER A 322 -20.46 27.21 -19.33
N ARG A 323 -20.56 25.86 -19.27
CA ARG A 323 -21.03 25.06 -20.42
C ARG A 323 -22.48 25.35 -20.77
N GLN A 324 -23.36 25.46 -19.77
CA GLN A 324 -24.76 25.80 -20.00
C GLN A 324 -24.91 27.19 -20.67
N ALA A 325 -24.14 28.19 -20.18
CA ALA A 325 -24.12 29.52 -20.77
C ALA A 325 -23.62 29.51 -22.22
N SER A 326 -22.55 28.75 -22.54
CA SER A 326 -22.06 28.60 -23.92
C SER A 326 -23.11 27.95 -24.84
N MET A 327 -23.72 26.84 -24.38
CA MET A 327 -24.74 26.15 -25.15
C MET A 327 -25.98 27.04 -25.41
N ALA A 328 -26.43 27.79 -24.39
CA ALA A 328 -27.54 28.73 -24.53
C ALA A 328 -27.22 29.84 -25.55
N LYS A 329 -25.98 30.36 -25.52
CA LYS A 329 -25.51 31.37 -26.49
C LYS A 329 -25.50 30.82 -27.92
N GLU A 330 -24.94 29.62 -28.13
CA GLU A 330 -24.91 28.95 -29.42
C GLU A 330 -26.34 28.68 -29.96
N GLU A 331 -27.25 28.25 -29.09
CA GLU A 331 -28.65 28.01 -29.48
C GLU A 331 -29.40 29.31 -29.86
N LEU A 332 -29.12 30.40 -29.12
CA LEU A 332 -29.65 31.73 -29.44
C LEU A 332 -29.14 32.24 -30.81
N GLU A 333 -27.82 32.13 -31.03
CA GLU A 333 -27.22 32.52 -32.33
C GLU A 333 -27.75 31.66 -33.49
N ARG A 334 -28.07 30.38 -33.25
CA ARG A 334 -28.69 29.50 -34.27
C ARG A 334 -30.15 29.87 -34.58
N LYS A 335 -30.89 30.36 -33.58
CA LYS A 335 -32.29 30.80 -33.77
C LYS A 335 -32.42 32.22 -34.37
N MET A 336 -31.35 33.02 -34.34
CA MET A 336 -31.30 34.36 -34.90
C MET A 336 -30.79 34.40 -36.35
N LYS A 337 -30.28 33.28 -36.87
CA LYS A 337 -29.99 33.03 -38.29
C LYS A 337 -31.20 32.40 -38.98
#